data_0459c7e7bb35b4bac0d406a0a14b1deb
#
_entry.id   0459c7e7bb35b4bac0d406a0a14b1deb
#
_cell.length_a   1.000
_cell.length_b   1.000
_cell.length_c   1.000
_cell.angle_alpha   90.00
_cell.angle_beta   90.00
_cell.angle_gamma   90.00
#
_symmetry.space_group_name_H-M   'P 1'
#
loop_
_entity.id
_entity.type
_entity.pdbx_description
1 polymer ?
#
loop_
_entity_poly.entity_id
_entity_poly.type
_entity_poly.pdbx_seq_one_letter_code
_entity_poly.pdbx_strand_id
1 'polypeptide(L)'
;MQKLFLLSLVLAAIPAIQAHHSFAAEFDTAKPVKMTGVVTKVEWQNPHIWFYVDVKGSDGAVTNWGFSGGAPGQLMRRGITKKVIQEGMTITVEGFRSKDGSNNANGARVTFPDGRSVFTAGAEDRAPGDGKDK
;
A
#
# COMPACT_ATOMS: atom_id res chain seq x y z
N MET A 1 -9.12 63.82 17.33
CA MET A 1 -9.70 62.86 16.37
C MET A 1 -8.78 61.63 16.27
N GLN A 2 -9.09 60.59 17.01
CA GLN A 2 -8.34 59.34 16.96
C GLN A 2 -8.89 58.49 15.84
N LYS A 3 -8.06 58.24 14.82
CA LYS A 3 -8.41 57.28 13.75
C LYS A 3 -8.06 55.86 14.24
N LEU A 4 -9.09 55.08 14.56
CA LEU A 4 -8.98 53.66 14.85
C LEU A 4 -8.71 52.91 13.55
N PHE A 5 -7.47 52.42 13.37
CA PHE A 5 -7.14 51.49 12.32
C PHE A 5 -7.58 50.09 12.77
N LEU A 6 -8.69 49.64 12.27
CA LEU A 6 -9.13 48.23 12.38
C LEU A 6 -8.24 47.41 11.45
N LEU A 7 -7.25 46.72 12.03
CA LEU A 7 -6.44 45.76 11.33
C LEU A 7 -7.23 44.47 11.24
N SER A 8 -7.90 44.26 10.09
CA SER A 8 -8.60 43.01 9.78
C SER A 8 -7.56 41.91 9.55
N LEU A 9 -7.38 41.06 10.56
CA LEU A 9 -6.58 39.87 10.47
C LEU A 9 -7.36 38.84 9.62
N VAL A 10 -7.09 38.80 8.32
CA VAL A 10 -7.58 37.74 7.42
C VAL A 10 -6.82 36.48 7.76
N LEU A 11 -7.42 35.64 8.58
CA LEU A 11 -6.95 34.29 8.84
C LEU A 11 -7.15 33.46 7.56
N ALA A 12 -6.12 33.40 6.72
CA ALA A 12 -6.11 32.53 5.56
C ALA A 12 -6.12 31.09 6.08
N ALA A 13 -7.30 30.46 6.09
CA ALA A 13 -7.42 29.02 6.25
C ALA A 13 -6.74 28.38 5.03
N ILE A 14 -5.51 27.92 5.21
CA ILE A 14 -4.83 27.09 4.23
C ILE A 14 -5.58 25.75 4.28
N PRO A 15 -6.32 25.33 3.22
CA PRO A 15 -6.84 23.99 3.19
C PRO A 15 -5.62 23.05 3.24
N ALA A 16 -5.55 22.22 4.26
CA ALA A 16 -4.63 21.10 4.27
C ALA A 16 -5.05 20.24 3.06
N ILE A 17 -4.34 20.40 1.96
CA ILE A 17 -4.43 19.50 0.83
C ILE A 17 -3.80 18.22 1.36
N GLN A 18 -4.63 17.39 1.97
CA GLN A 18 -4.29 16.00 2.16
C GLN A 18 -4.20 15.44 0.75
N ALA A 19 -2.97 15.27 0.28
CA ALA A 19 -2.69 14.50 -0.90
C ALA A 19 -3.04 13.04 -0.57
N HIS A 20 -4.33 12.72 -0.58
CA HIS A 20 -4.78 11.36 -0.77
C HIS A 20 -4.37 11.02 -2.20
N HIS A 21 -3.21 10.39 -2.34
CA HIS A 21 -2.94 9.65 -3.55
C HIS A 21 -4.07 8.64 -3.64
N SER A 22 -5.03 8.92 -4.52
CA SER A 22 -6.14 8.00 -4.68
C SER A 22 -5.56 6.69 -5.19
N PHE A 23 -6.01 5.57 -4.65
CA PHE A 23 -5.66 4.24 -5.12
C PHE A 23 -5.71 4.15 -6.66
N ALA A 24 -6.77 4.71 -7.27
CA ALA A 24 -6.96 4.73 -8.71
C ALA A 24 -5.93 5.58 -9.48
N ALA A 25 -5.26 6.54 -8.83
CA ALA A 25 -4.19 7.31 -9.46
C ALA A 25 -2.88 6.50 -9.58
N GLU A 26 -2.66 5.59 -8.64
CA GLU A 26 -1.39 4.87 -8.49
C GLU A 26 -1.43 3.47 -9.10
N PHE A 27 -2.57 2.77 -8.97
CA PHE A 27 -2.71 1.36 -9.35
C PHE A 27 -3.75 1.15 -10.45
N ASP A 28 -3.44 0.21 -11.35
CA ASP A 28 -4.29 -0.16 -12.47
C ASP A 28 -5.16 -1.37 -12.11
N THR A 29 -6.43 -1.14 -11.83
CA THR A 29 -7.38 -2.21 -11.48
C THR A 29 -7.66 -3.18 -12.63
N ALA A 30 -7.30 -2.82 -13.85
CA ALA A 30 -7.34 -3.74 -15.00
C ALA A 30 -6.15 -4.69 -15.06
N LYS A 31 -5.14 -4.49 -14.18
CA LYS A 31 -3.93 -5.31 -14.11
C LYS A 31 -3.75 -5.96 -12.73
N PRO A 32 -4.63 -6.91 -12.38
CA PRO A 32 -4.45 -7.67 -11.14
C PRO A 32 -3.17 -8.51 -11.21
N VAL A 33 -2.50 -8.63 -10.08
CA VAL A 33 -1.33 -9.48 -9.92
C VAL A 33 -1.55 -10.48 -8.80
N LYS A 34 -0.98 -11.67 -8.97
CA LYS A 34 -0.88 -12.69 -7.94
C LYS A 34 0.49 -13.34 -8.09
N MET A 35 1.35 -13.13 -7.11
CA MET A 35 2.74 -13.54 -7.19
C MET A 35 3.16 -14.24 -5.91
N THR A 36 3.92 -15.32 -6.09
CA THR A 36 4.52 -16.06 -4.97
C THR A 36 6.02 -15.90 -5.01
N GLY A 37 6.63 -15.63 -3.87
CA GLY A 37 8.06 -15.49 -3.78
C GLY A 37 8.55 -15.33 -2.34
N VAL A 38 9.83 -15.03 -2.20
CA VAL A 38 10.51 -14.91 -0.92
C VAL A 38 10.69 -13.42 -0.57
N VAL A 39 10.28 -13.05 0.64
CA VAL A 39 10.46 -11.69 1.15
C VAL A 39 11.95 -11.40 1.35
N THR A 40 12.42 -10.33 0.73
CA THR A 40 13.83 -9.91 0.79
C THR A 40 14.05 -8.69 1.66
N LYS A 41 13.02 -7.86 1.85
CA LYS A 41 13.09 -6.64 2.66
C LYS A 41 11.71 -6.23 3.14
N VAL A 42 11.63 -5.66 4.32
CA VAL A 42 10.40 -5.02 4.84
C VAL A 42 10.75 -3.64 5.39
N GLU A 43 10.04 -2.63 4.91
CA GLU A 43 10.12 -1.25 5.39
C GLU A 43 8.82 -0.92 6.13
N TRP A 44 8.90 -0.90 7.44
CA TRP A 44 7.76 -0.60 8.31
C TRP A 44 7.77 0.86 8.72
N GLN A 45 7.28 1.74 7.85
CA GLN A 45 7.35 3.19 8.03
C GLN A 45 6.14 3.90 7.43
N ASN A 46 5.90 5.13 7.88
CA ASN A 46 4.90 6.02 7.27
C ASN A 46 5.41 6.59 5.95
N PRO A 47 4.54 6.94 5.00
CA PRO A 47 3.07 6.84 5.04
C PRO A 47 2.54 5.42 4.77
N HIS A 48 3.32 4.55 4.19
CA HIS A 48 2.96 3.18 3.81
C HIS A 48 4.08 2.22 4.16
N ILE A 49 3.72 1.01 4.60
CA ILE A 49 4.71 -0.06 4.64
C ILE A 49 5.04 -0.49 3.22
N TRP A 50 6.26 -0.98 3.04
CA TRP A 50 6.69 -1.64 1.83
C TRP A 50 7.31 -2.98 2.16
N PHE A 51 7.05 -3.97 1.33
CA PHE A 51 7.77 -5.23 1.39
C PHE A 51 8.14 -5.67 -0.02
N TYR A 52 9.30 -6.26 -0.13
CA TYR A 52 9.92 -6.63 -1.39
C TYR A 52 10.03 -8.14 -1.47
N VAL A 53 9.71 -8.68 -2.64
CA VAL A 53 9.59 -10.13 -2.83
C VAL A 53 10.34 -10.54 -4.10
N ASP A 54 11.24 -11.49 -3.98
CA ASP A 54 11.87 -12.14 -5.12
C ASP A 54 10.90 -13.16 -5.72
N VAL A 55 10.43 -12.85 -6.93
CA VAL A 55 9.49 -13.68 -7.68
C VAL A 55 10.20 -14.35 -8.83
N LYS A 56 10.13 -15.67 -8.88
CA LYS A 56 10.66 -16.46 -9.98
C LYS A 56 9.65 -16.55 -11.12
N GLY A 57 10.05 -16.07 -12.30
CA GLY A 57 9.25 -16.18 -13.52
C GLY A 57 9.25 -17.58 -14.09
N SER A 58 8.40 -17.83 -15.10
CA SER A 58 8.30 -19.11 -15.81
C SER A 58 9.59 -19.48 -16.55
N ASP A 59 10.40 -18.49 -16.93
CA ASP A 59 11.73 -18.65 -17.54
C ASP A 59 12.85 -18.93 -16.52
N GLY A 60 12.52 -18.97 -15.23
CA GLY A 60 13.49 -19.14 -14.14
C GLY A 60 14.18 -17.87 -13.70
N ALA A 61 14.00 -16.74 -14.38
CA ALA A 61 14.54 -15.46 -13.96
C ALA A 61 13.84 -14.95 -12.70
N VAL A 62 14.61 -14.34 -11.79
CA VAL A 62 14.09 -13.76 -10.55
C VAL A 62 13.94 -12.24 -10.74
N THR A 63 12.76 -11.73 -10.42
CA THR A 63 12.48 -10.30 -10.42
C THR A 63 12.07 -9.88 -9.01
N ASN A 64 12.70 -8.83 -8.50
CA ASN A 64 12.32 -8.25 -7.21
C ASN A 64 11.12 -7.31 -7.40
N TRP A 65 10.03 -7.61 -6.73
CA TRP A 65 8.79 -6.82 -6.74
C TRP A 65 8.60 -6.07 -5.44
N GLY A 66 8.24 -4.78 -5.54
CA GLY A 66 7.85 -3.96 -4.41
C GLY A 66 6.33 -3.94 -4.23
N PHE A 67 5.87 -4.16 -3.01
CA PHE A 67 4.45 -4.12 -2.65
C PHE A 67 4.23 -3.08 -1.56
N SER A 68 3.36 -2.12 -1.83
CA SER A 68 2.93 -1.13 -0.83
C SER A 68 1.74 -1.64 -0.04
N GLY A 69 1.76 -1.44 1.26
CA GLY A 69 0.63 -1.72 2.13
C GLY A 69 0.01 -0.45 2.70
N GLY A 70 -0.78 -0.59 3.74
CA GLY A 70 -1.36 0.52 4.49
C GLY A 70 -0.34 1.22 5.39
N ALA A 71 -0.80 2.23 6.11
CA ALA A 71 0.01 2.89 7.11
C ALA A 71 0.24 1.99 8.34
N PRO A 72 1.43 2.01 8.95
CA PRO A 72 1.75 1.19 10.11
C PRO A 72 0.71 1.26 11.23
N GLY A 73 0.25 2.46 11.58
CA GLY A 73 -0.74 2.64 12.64
C GLY A 73 -2.10 2.02 12.32
N GLN A 74 -2.55 2.08 11.07
CA GLN A 74 -3.79 1.45 10.64
C GLN A 74 -3.69 -0.08 10.69
N LEU A 75 -2.56 -0.62 10.24
CA LEU A 75 -2.31 -2.07 10.26
C LEU A 75 -2.26 -2.60 11.69
N MET A 76 -1.56 -1.89 12.59
CA MET A 76 -1.46 -2.28 14.00
C MET A 76 -2.83 -2.30 14.70
N ARG A 77 -3.71 -1.37 14.39
CA ARG A 77 -5.10 -1.38 14.92
C ARG A 77 -5.90 -2.61 14.46
N ARG A 78 -5.52 -3.21 13.34
CA ARG A 78 -6.09 -4.47 12.83
C ARG A 78 -5.33 -5.72 13.29
N GLY A 79 -4.38 -5.57 14.22
CA GLY A 79 -3.57 -6.67 14.71
C GLY A 79 -2.42 -7.09 13.79
N ILE A 80 -2.16 -6.34 12.72
CA ILE A 80 -1.07 -6.63 11.78
C ILE A 80 0.15 -5.82 12.20
N THR A 81 1.16 -6.50 12.71
CA THR A 81 2.40 -5.91 13.19
C THR A 81 3.56 -6.24 12.25
N LYS A 82 4.69 -5.57 12.44
CA LYS A 82 5.93 -5.84 11.71
C LYS A 82 6.45 -7.29 11.79
N LYS A 83 5.87 -8.10 12.69
CA LYS A 83 6.21 -9.52 12.83
C LYS A 83 5.43 -10.43 11.88
N VAL A 84 4.40 -9.92 11.24
CA VAL A 84 3.51 -10.73 10.37
C VAL A 84 4.18 -11.07 9.06
N ILE A 85 4.90 -10.11 8.46
CA ILE A 85 5.68 -10.32 7.24
C ILE A 85 7.15 -10.06 7.58
N GLN A 86 7.99 -11.07 7.38
CA GLN A 86 9.42 -11.01 7.70
C GLN A 86 10.26 -11.50 6.54
N GLU A 87 11.48 -11.01 6.46
CA GLU A 87 12.48 -11.47 5.48
C GLU A 87 12.68 -12.98 5.56
N GLY A 88 12.82 -13.61 4.41
CA GLY A 88 12.95 -15.05 4.29
C GLY A 88 11.64 -15.83 4.23
N MET A 89 10.51 -15.21 4.53
CA MET A 89 9.21 -15.87 4.39
C MET A 89 8.84 -16.04 2.93
N THR A 90 8.25 -17.17 2.59
CA THR A 90 7.56 -17.38 1.32
C THR A 90 6.12 -16.93 1.49
N ILE A 91 5.67 -16.04 0.61
CA ILE A 91 4.31 -15.50 0.62
C ILE A 91 3.73 -15.44 -0.78
N THR A 92 2.41 -15.46 -0.87
CA THR A 92 1.68 -15.11 -2.09
C THR A 92 1.02 -13.75 -1.89
N VAL A 93 1.30 -12.81 -2.79
CA VAL A 93 0.75 -11.46 -2.73
C VAL A 93 -0.23 -11.24 -3.87
N GLU A 94 -1.39 -10.70 -3.54
CA GLU A 94 -2.41 -10.28 -4.50
C GLU A 94 -2.61 -8.78 -4.40
N GLY A 95 -2.72 -8.14 -5.55
CA GLY A 95 -2.93 -6.70 -5.65
C GLY A 95 -3.11 -6.26 -7.09
N PHE A 96 -2.84 -4.98 -7.34
CA PHE A 96 -2.90 -4.38 -8.68
C PHE A 96 -1.59 -3.71 -9.02
N ARG A 97 -1.16 -3.85 -10.25
CA ARG A 97 0.11 -3.28 -10.73
C ARG A 97 0.08 -1.75 -10.70
N SER A 98 1.23 -1.15 -10.40
CA SER A 98 1.43 0.30 -10.55
C SER A 98 1.28 0.75 -11.99
N LYS A 99 0.64 1.90 -12.18
CA LYS A 99 0.41 2.51 -13.50
C LYS A 99 1.68 3.02 -14.17
N ASP A 100 2.73 3.28 -13.41
CA ASP A 100 4.03 3.74 -13.90
C ASP A 100 4.82 2.68 -14.66
N GLY A 101 4.34 1.44 -14.71
CA GLY A 101 4.97 0.33 -15.41
C GLY A 101 6.14 -0.33 -14.66
N SER A 102 6.47 0.15 -13.45
CA SER A 102 7.50 -0.45 -12.60
C SER A 102 7.10 -1.85 -12.10
N ASN A 103 8.05 -2.56 -11.51
CA ASN A 103 7.79 -3.84 -10.82
C ASN A 103 7.28 -3.58 -9.40
N ASN A 104 6.22 -2.77 -9.31
CA ASN A 104 5.51 -2.45 -8.08
C ASN A 104 4.02 -2.75 -8.22
N ALA A 105 3.41 -3.07 -7.11
CA ALA A 105 1.97 -3.27 -6.98
C ALA A 105 1.51 -2.87 -5.57
N ASN A 106 0.21 -2.73 -5.36
CA ASN A 106 -0.27 -2.71 -4.00
C ASN A 106 -0.25 -4.13 -3.43
N GLY A 107 0.18 -4.27 -2.17
CA GLY A 107 0.12 -5.53 -1.44
C GLY A 107 -1.20 -5.60 -0.67
N ALA A 108 -2.27 -5.96 -1.37
CA ALA A 108 -3.60 -5.95 -0.76
C ALA A 108 -3.83 -7.16 0.14
N ARG A 109 -3.61 -8.35 -0.38
CA ARG A 109 -3.77 -9.61 0.37
C ARG A 109 -2.46 -10.39 0.35
N VAL A 110 -2.05 -10.84 1.51
CA VAL A 110 -0.88 -11.72 1.66
C VAL A 110 -1.36 -13.05 2.21
N THR A 111 -1.04 -14.13 1.50
CA THR A 111 -1.35 -15.49 1.90
C THR A 111 -0.06 -16.24 2.23
N PHE A 112 -0.05 -16.90 3.37
CA PHE A 112 1.07 -17.69 3.86
C PHE A 112 0.95 -19.16 3.41
N PRO A 113 2.05 -19.95 3.45
CA PRO A 113 2.02 -21.35 3.03
C PRO A 113 1.02 -22.23 3.77
N ASP A 114 0.66 -21.87 5.01
CA ASP A 114 -0.35 -22.59 5.81
C ASP A 114 -1.80 -22.24 5.43
N GLY A 115 -2.00 -21.38 4.43
CA GLY A 115 -3.31 -20.95 3.92
C GLY A 115 -3.93 -19.76 4.65
N ARG A 116 -3.34 -19.29 5.75
CA ARG A 116 -3.79 -18.05 6.40
C ARG A 116 -3.53 -16.85 5.49
N SER A 117 -4.43 -15.90 5.50
CA SER A 117 -4.24 -14.63 4.78
C SER A 117 -4.50 -13.44 5.68
N VAL A 118 -3.84 -12.34 5.34
CA VAL A 118 -4.03 -11.04 5.95
C VAL A 118 -4.25 -9.99 4.87
N PHE A 119 -5.06 -8.99 5.18
CA PHE A 119 -5.27 -7.83 4.32
C PHE A 119 -4.32 -6.71 4.75
N THR A 120 -3.31 -6.44 3.94
CA THR A 120 -2.21 -5.52 4.25
C THR A 120 -2.35 -4.15 3.61
N ALA A 121 -3.39 -3.94 2.81
CA ALA A 121 -3.66 -2.66 2.17
C ALA A 121 -4.22 -1.61 3.15
N GLY A 122 -4.25 -0.36 2.73
CA GLY A 122 -4.95 0.71 3.41
C GLY A 122 -6.47 0.49 3.43
N ALA A 123 -7.18 1.24 4.26
CA ALA A 123 -8.64 1.08 4.42
C ALA A 123 -9.42 1.38 3.12
N GLU A 124 -8.84 2.19 2.23
CA GLU A 124 -9.45 2.58 0.96
C GLU A 124 -8.95 1.76 -0.24
N ASP A 125 -7.97 0.90 -0.02
CA ASP A 125 -7.39 0.07 -1.05
C ASP A 125 -8.21 -1.21 -1.27
N ARG A 126 -7.98 -1.84 -2.41
CA ARG A 126 -8.71 -3.05 -2.82
C ARG A 126 -7.76 -4.19 -3.11
N ALA A 127 -8.27 -5.41 -2.96
CA ALA A 127 -7.67 -6.61 -3.50
C ALA A 127 -8.40 -7.06 -4.77
N PRO A 128 -7.75 -7.82 -5.66
CA PRO A 128 -8.44 -8.49 -6.76
C PRO A 128 -9.57 -9.37 -6.25
N GLY A 129 -10.76 -9.19 -6.82
CA GLY A 129 -11.97 -9.88 -6.39
C GLY A 129 -12.85 -9.09 -5.41
N ASP A 130 -12.32 -8.07 -4.75
CA ASP A 130 -13.13 -7.19 -3.91
C ASP A 130 -13.93 -6.22 -4.80
N GLY A 131 -15.23 -6.36 -4.87
CA GLY A 131 -16.11 -5.43 -5.59
C GLY A 131 -16.83 -5.98 -6.80
N LYS A 132 -16.95 -7.30 -6.94
CA LYS A 132 -17.76 -7.90 -8.00
C LYS A 132 -19.25 -8.00 -7.68
N ASP A 133 -19.67 -7.51 -6.53
CA ASP A 133 -21.08 -7.59 -6.12
C ASP A 133 -21.62 -6.20 -5.81
N LYS A 134 -21.87 -5.42 -6.87
CA LYS A 134 -22.93 -4.37 -6.84
C LYS A 134 -23.42 -4.11 -8.23
#